data_48a31576979ed984351bec4b45b47ca2
#
_entry.id   48a31576979ed984351bec4b45b47ca2
#
_cell.length_a   1.000
_cell.length_b   1.000
_cell.length_c   1.000
_cell.angle_alpha   90.00
_cell.angle_beta   90.00
_cell.angle_gamma   90.00
#
_symmetry.space_group_name_H-M   'P 1'
#
loop_
_entity.id
_entity.type
_entity.pdbx_description
1 polymer ?
#
loop_
_entity_poly.entity_id
_entity_poly.type
_entity_poly.pdbx_seq_one_letter_code
_entity_poly.pdbx_strand_id
1 'polypeptide(L)'
;MKDMILSIHPKWAEKIYSGEKTVEVRKTQPDWEKPESADDLLIYLYETSPVKKVTGLVFLTWVHEADKELLENPEKYFWGKKKKACLTAEELIKYSNGKNLYFWDLKDPYKFDTPRDIKGSVPQSWRYLKEGERYD
;
A
#
# COMPACT_ATOMS: atom_id res chain seq x y z
N MET A 1 -12.47 7.78 9.10
CA MET A 1 -11.04 7.50 8.88
C MET A 1 -10.49 8.49 7.88
N LYS A 2 -9.21 8.79 8.01
CA LYS A 2 -8.54 9.73 7.12
C LYS A 2 -7.92 8.99 5.95
N ASP A 3 -8.13 9.50 4.75
CA ASP A 3 -7.45 9.00 3.57
C ASP A 3 -5.95 9.29 3.64
N MET A 4 -5.19 8.63 2.81
CA MET A 4 -3.74 8.59 2.91
C MET A 4 -3.05 8.91 1.59
N ILE A 5 -1.78 9.22 1.68
CA ILE A 5 -0.86 9.23 0.55
C ILE A 5 0.35 8.36 0.90
N LEU A 6 0.74 7.51 -0.04
CA LEU A 6 1.79 6.52 0.12
C LEU A 6 2.89 6.80 -0.91
N SER A 7 4.12 6.94 -0.43
CA SER A 7 5.29 6.97 -1.32
C SER A 7 5.63 5.55 -1.74
N ILE A 8 5.74 5.32 -3.04
CA ILE A 8 5.97 4.00 -3.59
C ILE A 8 6.91 4.08 -4.78
N HIS A 9 7.79 3.10 -4.91
CA HIS A 9 8.69 3.03 -6.06
C HIS A 9 7.87 2.78 -7.34
N PRO A 10 8.23 3.42 -8.47
CA PRO A 10 7.48 3.26 -9.73
C PRO A 10 7.25 1.82 -10.16
N LYS A 11 8.23 0.95 -9.94
CA LYS A 11 8.11 -0.49 -10.24
C LYS A 11 6.90 -1.13 -9.53
N TRP A 12 6.70 -0.82 -8.26
CA TRP A 12 5.61 -1.40 -7.48
C TRP A 12 4.27 -0.73 -7.81
N ALA A 13 4.29 0.58 -8.05
CA ALA A 13 3.07 1.29 -8.48
C ALA A 13 2.53 0.69 -9.78
N GLU A 14 3.40 0.43 -10.76
CA GLU A 14 3.02 -0.20 -12.01
C GLU A 14 2.35 -1.56 -11.78
N LYS A 15 2.90 -2.38 -10.90
CA LYS A 15 2.33 -3.68 -10.57
C LYS A 15 0.98 -3.57 -9.86
N ILE A 16 0.78 -2.54 -9.05
CA ILE A 16 -0.52 -2.27 -8.43
C ILE A 16 -1.54 -1.88 -9.51
N TYR A 17 -1.19 -0.95 -10.39
CA TYR A 17 -2.09 -0.49 -11.44
C TYR A 17 -2.46 -1.61 -12.43
N SER A 18 -1.56 -2.52 -12.71
CA SER A 18 -1.83 -3.67 -13.60
C SER A 18 -2.66 -4.76 -12.94
N GLY A 19 -2.84 -4.72 -11.62
CA GLY A 19 -3.50 -5.77 -10.86
C GLY A 19 -2.61 -6.95 -10.49
N GLU A 20 -1.34 -6.93 -10.89
CA GLU A 20 -0.39 -7.99 -10.54
C GLU A 20 -0.09 -8.00 -9.05
N LYS A 21 0.03 -6.81 -8.43
CA LYS A 21 0.29 -6.65 -6.99
C LYS A 21 -0.97 -6.19 -6.29
N THR A 22 -1.49 -7.02 -5.40
CA THR A 22 -2.72 -6.74 -4.65
C THR A 22 -2.50 -6.60 -3.15
N VAL A 23 -1.26 -6.75 -2.69
CA VAL A 23 -0.88 -6.58 -1.29
C VAL A 23 0.37 -5.73 -1.22
N GLU A 24 0.30 -4.63 -0.47
CA GLU A 24 1.46 -3.81 -0.14
C GLU A 24 1.99 -4.26 1.22
N VAL A 25 3.31 -4.23 1.39
CA VAL A 25 3.95 -4.67 2.64
C VAL A 25 4.68 -3.50 3.27
N ARG A 26 4.30 -3.17 4.49
CA ARG A 26 4.87 -2.03 5.22
C ARG A 26 5.24 -2.43 6.65
N LYS A 27 6.12 -1.62 7.26
CA LYS A 27 6.55 -1.82 8.65
C LYS A 27 5.58 -1.22 9.66
N THR A 28 4.65 -0.41 9.18
CA THR A 28 3.64 0.26 9.99
C THR A 28 2.29 0.14 9.33
N GLN A 29 1.24 0.51 10.06
CA GLN A 29 -0.12 0.54 9.55
C GLN A 29 -0.79 1.85 9.93
N PRO A 30 -1.82 2.30 9.17
CA PRO A 30 -2.61 3.44 9.59
C PRO A 30 -3.37 3.11 10.87
N ASP A 31 -3.84 4.15 11.54
CA ASP A 31 -4.75 4.01 12.68
C ASP A 31 -6.08 3.46 12.15
N TRP A 32 -6.15 2.14 12.13
CA TRP A 32 -7.18 1.39 11.44
C TRP A 32 -8.09 0.73 12.45
N GLU A 33 -9.17 1.42 12.77
CA GLU A 33 -10.30 0.78 13.41
C GLU A 33 -11.35 0.58 12.35
N LYS A 34 -11.39 -0.62 11.76
CA LYS A 34 -12.40 -0.92 10.76
C LYS A 34 -13.56 -1.64 11.40
N PRO A 35 -14.62 -0.94 11.81
CA PRO A 35 -15.87 -1.61 12.08
C PRO A 35 -16.38 -2.21 10.77
N GLU A 36 -17.13 -3.29 10.85
CA GLU A 36 -17.62 -4.02 9.67
C GLU A 36 -18.33 -3.14 8.65
N SER A 37 -18.89 -2.04 9.11
CA SER A 37 -19.63 -1.09 8.27
C SER A 37 -18.78 0.05 7.73
N ALA A 38 -17.46 0.09 7.99
CA ALA A 38 -16.63 1.19 7.55
C ALA A 38 -16.30 1.08 6.06
N ASP A 39 -16.25 2.22 5.41
CA ASP A 39 -15.77 2.33 4.02
C ASP A 39 -14.29 1.98 3.95
N ASP A 40 -13.86 1.57 2.76
CA ASP A 40 -12.45 1.33 2.49
C ASP A 40 -11.69 2.65 2.50
N LEU A 41 -10.40 2.57 2.86
CA LEU A 41 -9.55 3.74 2.95
C LEU A 41 -8.94 4.05 1.58
N LEU A 42 -9.08 5.28 1.13
CA LEU A 42 -8.48 5.71 -0.13
C LEU A 42 -7.01 6.05 0.09
N ILE A 43 -6.16 5.52 -0.77
CA ILE A 43 -4.72 5.78 -0.76
C ILE A 43 -4.30 6.36 -2.10
N TYR A 44 -3.83 7.61 -2.09
CA TYR A 44 -3.15 8.16 -3.26
C TYR A 44 -1.74 7.59 -3.34
N LEU A 45 -1.27 7.31 -4.54
CA LEU A 45 0.06 6.78 -4.79
C LEU A 45 0.97 7.88 -5.32
N TYR A 46 1.98 8.22 -4.53
CA TYR A 46 3.05 9.11 -4.95
C TYR A 46 4.22 8.25 -5.42
N GLU A 47 4.51 8.29 -6.71
CA GLU A 47 5.66 7.55 -7.24
C GLU A 47 6.94 8.33 -6.98
N THR A 48 7.90 7.67 -6.34
CA THR A 48 9.19 8.29 -6.03
C THR A 48 10.02 8.52 -7.28
N SER A 49 11.23 9.06 -7.12
CA SER A 49 12.12 9.36 -8.24
C SER A 49 12.24 8.16 -9.21
N PRO A 50 12.22 8.39 -10.53
CA PRO A 50 12.30 9.69 -11.22
C PRO A 50 10.96 10.38 -11.47
N VAL A 51 9.83 9.75 -11.14
CA VAL A 51 8.49 10.28 -11.48
C VAL A 51 8.13 11.49 -10.63
N LYS A 52 8.22 11.38 -9.30
CA LYS A 52 7.95 12.45 -8.34
C LYS A 52 6.58 13.11 -8.52
N LYS A 53 5.53 12.30 -8.72
CA LYS A 53 4.16 12.75 -8.93
C LYS A 53 3.18 11.82 -8.24
N VAL A 54 2.01 12.37 -7.92
CA VAL A 54 0.86 11.54 -7.54
C VAL A 54 0.24 11.02 -8.83
N THR A 55 0.27 9.72 -9.02
CA THR A 55 -0.08 9.11 -10.30
C THR A 55 -1.45 8.44 -10.32
N GLY A 56 -2.04 8.21 -9.15
CA GLY A 56 -3.34 7.55 -9.06
C GLY A 56 -3.70 7.22 -7.63
N LEU A 57 -4.61 6.27 -7.49
CA LEU A 57 -5.12 5.85 -6.18
C LEU A 57 -5.42 4.36 -6.16
N VAL A 58 -5.59 3.84 -4.95
CA VAL A 58 -6.02 2.46 -4.70
C VAL A 58 -6.77 2.46 -3.36
N PHE A 59 -7.57 1.44 -3.10
CA PHE A 59 -8.31 1.35 -1.84
C PHE A 59 -7.70 0.28 -0.94
N LEU A 60 -7.57 0.62 0.33
CA LEU A 60 -7.14 -0.31 1.38
C LEU A 60 -8.38 -0.95 1.99
N THR A 61 -8.47 -2.29 1.88
CA THR A 61 -9.63 -3.03 2.36
C THR A 61 -9.40 -3.68 3.72
N TRP A 62 -8.18 -4.06 4.01
CA TRP A 62 -7.82 -4.75 5.24
C TRP A 62 -6.32 -4.65 5.49
N VAL A 63 -5.93 -4.71 6.77
CA VAL A 63 -4.53 -4.80 7.19
C VAL A 63 -4.38 -6.04 8.05
N HIS A 64 -3.39 -6.88 7.74
CA HIS A 64 -3.05 -8.06 8.51
C HIS A 64 -1.63 -7.95 9.04
N GLU A 65 -1.47 -8.09 10.36
CA GLU A 65 -0.13 -8.12 10.95
C GLU A 65 0.48 -9.51 10.71
N ALA A 66 1.63 -9.54 10.06
CA ALA A 66 2.31 -10.77 9.69
C ALA A 66 3.50 -11.01 10.61
N ASP A 67 3.42 -12.09 11.39
CA ASP A 67 4.51 -12.52 12.28
C ASP A 67 5.58 -13.29 11.50
N LYS A 68 6.62 -13.70 12.21
CA LYS A 68 7.75 -14.44 11.62
C LYS A 68 7.30 -15.70 10.89
N GLU A 69 6.39 -16.47 11.48
CA GLU A 69 5.91 -17.71 10.88
C GLU A 69 5.25 -17.43 9.53
N LEU A 70 4.40 -16.42 9.45
CA LEU A 70 3.74 -16.05 8.21
C LEU A 70 4.73 -15.51 7.18
N LEU A 71 5.74 -14.75 7.62
CA LEU A 71 6.76 -14.22 6.71
C LEU A 71 7.63 -15.32 6.11
N GLU A 72 7.86 -16.40 6.86
CA GLU A 72 8.58 -17.58 6.36
C GLU A 72 7.71 -18.43 5.43
N ASN A 73 6.39 -18.35 5.56
CA ASN A 73 5.43 -19.14 4.81
C ASN A 73 4.32 -18.23 4.24
N PRO A 74 4.66 -17.26 3.38
CA PRO A 74 3.69 -16.26 2.92
C PRO A 74 2.57 -16.87 2.08
N GLU A 75 2.78 -18.03 1.52
CA GLU A 75 1.76 -18.76 0.75
C GLU A 75 0.52 -19.10 1.57
N LYS A 76 0.65 -19.18 2.89
CA LYS A 76 -0.50 -19.37 3.79
C LYS A 76 -1.49 -18.24 3.72
N TYR A 77 -0.99 -17.01 3.48
CA TYR A 77 -1.83 -15.83 3.36
C TYR A 77 -2.33 -15.62 1.92
N PHE A 78 -1.45 -15.82 0.94
CA PHE A 78 -1.74 -15.49 -0.45
C PHE A 78 -2.48 -16.63 -1.17
N TRP A 79 -2.17 -17.87 -0.81
CA TRP A 79 -2.73 -19.06 -1.46
C TRP A 79 -4.24 -19.13 -1.27
N GLY A 80 -4.95 -19.44 -2.34
CA GLY A 80 -6.41 -19.57 -2.31
C GLY A 80 -7.18 -18.27 -2.29
N LYS A 81 -6.55 -17.15 -1.96
CA LYS A 81 -7.18 -15.82 -1.96
C LYS A 81 -6.80 -15.00 -3.18
N LYS A 82 -5.96 -15.53 -4.04
CA LYS A 82 -5.42 -14.86 -5.24
C LYS A 82 -4.77 -13.51 -4.91
N LYS A 83 -4.16 -13.40 -3.74
CA LYS A 83 -3.47 -12.20 -3.30
C LYS A 83 -2.00 -12.30 -3.62
N LYS A 84 -1.38 -11.21 -4.06
CA LYS A 84 0.03 -11.17 -4.45
C LYS A 84 0.70 -9.92 -3.93
N ALA A 85 1.76 -10.12 -3.14
CA ALA A 85 2.65 -9.03 -2.71
C ALA A 85 3.79 -8.82 -3.72
N CYS A 86 4.06 -9.80 -4.57
CA CYS A 86 5.18 -9.82 -5.52
C CYS A 86 6.53 -9.82 -4.82
N LEU A 87 6.60 -10.43 -3.64
CA LEU A 87 7.80 -10.57 -2.83
C LEU A 87 7.96 -12.01 -2.39
N THR A 88 9.20 -12.49 -2.35
CA THR A 88 9.52 -13.82 -1.84
C THR A 88 9.57 -13.82 -0.32
N ALA A 89 9.51 -15.03 0.28
CA ALA A 89 9.69 -15.17 1.72
C ALA A 89 11.04 -14.58 2.17
N GLU A 90 12.10 -14.84 1.41
CA GLU A 90 13.43 -14.31 1.71
C GLU A 90 13.45 -12.78 1.74
N GLU A 91 12.82 -12.15 0.74
CA GLU A 91 12.71 -10.69 0.69
C GLU A 91 11.90 -10.15 1.86
N LEU A 92 10.80 -10.80 2.23
CA LEU A 92 9.97 -10.40 3.37
C LEU A 92 10.74 -10.48 4.67
N ILE A 93 11.44 -11.58 4.90
CA ILE A 93 12.23 -11.79 6.12
C ILE A 93 13.33 -10.74 6.24
N LYS A 94 14.03 -10.49 5.15
CA LYS A 94 15.09 -9.47 5.10
C LYS A 94 14.53 -8.08 5.40
N TYR A 95 13.41 -7.73 4.79
CA TYR A 95 12.76 -6.44 5.00
C TYR A 95 12.29 -6.27 6.44
N SER A 96 11.77 -7.35 7.04
CA SER A 96 11.23 -7.32 8.41
C SER A 96 12.30 -7.00 9.45
N ASN A 97 13.55 -7.41 9.21
CA ASN A 97 14.65 -7.22 10.14
C ASN A 97 14.29 -7.73 11.57
N GLY A 98 13.66 -8.91 11.64
CA GLY A 98 13.29 -9.54 12.89
C GLY A 98 11.98 -9.04 13.52
N LYS A 99 11.30 -8.09 12.87
CA LYS A 99 10.03 -7.53 13.36
C LYS A 99 8.87 -8.02 12.51
N ASN A 100 7.65 -7.86 13.02
CA ASN A 100 6.46 -8.13 12.24
C ASN A 100 6.32 -7.09 11.13
N LEU A 101 5.66 -7.48 10.05
CA LEU A 101 5.27 -6.60 8.96
C LEU A 101 3.75 -6.52 8.88
N TYR A 102 3.26 -5.60 8.08
CA TYR A 102 1.82 -5.42 7.85
C TYR A 102 1.52 -5.65 6.39
N PHE A 103 0.59 -6.56 6.11
CA PHE A 103 0.08 -6.83 4.77
C PHE A 103 -1.17 -5.98 4.57
N TRP A 104 -1.11 -5.08 3.59
CA TRP A 104 -2.20 -4.18 3.24
C TRP A 104 -2.91 -4.72 2.01
N ASP A 105 -4.14 -5.21 2.18
CA ASP A 105 -4.94 -5.69 1.07
C ASP A 105 -5.48 -4.51 0.27
N LEU A 106 -5.22 -4.50 -1.03
CA LEU A 106 -5.56 -3.41 -1.94
C LEU A 106 -6.60 -3.86 -2.96
N LYS A 107 -7.45 -2.92 -3.40
CA LYS A 107 -8.39 -3.16 -4.49
C LYS A 107 -8.62 -1.91 -5.33
N ASP A 108 -9.17 -2.12 -6.52
CA ASP A 108 -9.66 -1.08 -7.41
C ASP A 108 -8.65 0.04 -7.67
N PRO A 109 -7.45 -0.30 -8.16
CA PRO A 109 -6.47 0.72 -8.50
C PRO A 109 -6.96 1.56 -9.68
N TYR A 110 -6.67 2.86 -9.63
CA TYR A 110 -6.99 3.78 -10.70
C TYR A 110 -5.81 4.70 -10.97
N LYS A 111 -5.27 4.64 -12.17
CA LYS A 111 -4.19 5.51 -12.61
C LYS A 111 -4.77 6.73 -13.31
N PHE A 112 -4.36 7.93 -12.88
CA PHE A 112 -4.79 9.18 -13.51
C PHE A 112 -4.27 9.28 -14.94
N ASP A 113 -5.06 9.91 -15.83
CA ASP A 113 -4.61 10.21 -17.21
C ASP A 113 -3.40 11.15 -17.16
N THR A 114 -3.41 12.10 -16.24
CA THR A 114 -2.32 13.07 -16.07
C THR A 114 -1.86 13.03 -14.62
N PRO A 115 -0.58 12.75 -14.36
CA PRO A 115 -0.04 12.83 -13.01
C PRO A 115 -0.21 14.22 -12.40
N ARG A 116 -0.32 14.26 -11.07
CA ARG A 116 -0.53 15.49 -10.30
C ARG A 116 0.70 15.82 -9.46
N ASP A 117 0.99 17.10 -9.30
CA ASP A 117 1.99 17.52 -8.32
C ASP A 117 1.49 17.26 -6.91
N ILE A 118 2.39 16.80 -6.04
CA ILE A 118 2.01 16.59 -4.65
C ILE A 118 1.78 17.94 -3.96
N LYS A 119 0.77 17.99 -3.09
CA LYS A 119 0.46 19.14 -2.25
C LYS A 119 1.04 18.87 -0.88
N GLY A 120 1.94 19.75 -0.42
CA GLY A 120 2.60 19.58 0.85
C GLY A 120 3.79 18.61 0.80
N SER A 121 4.13 18.03 1.93
CA SER A 121 5.34 17.22 2.05
C SER A 121 5.20 15.84 1.41
N VAL A 122 6.31 15.37 0.84
CA VAL A 122 6.43 13.99 0.37
C VAL A 122 6.64 13.11 1.60
N PRO A 123 5.77 12.11 1.85
CA PRO A 123 5.98 11.22 2.99
C PRO A 123 7.20 10.33 2.77
N GLN A 124 7.92 10.03 3.84
CA GLN A 124 9.01 9.06 3.78
C GLN A 124 8.47 7.65 3.51
N SER A 125 7.33 7.32 4.10
CA SER A 125 6.61 6.08 3.84
C SER A 125 5.17 6.38 3.44
N TRP A 126 4.37 6.84 4.39
CA TRP A 126 3.00 7.27 4.14
C TRP A 126 2.60 8.32 5.18
N ARG A 127 1.55 9.08 4.87
CA ARG A 127 0.94 10.01 5.82
C ARG A 127 -0.55 10.16 5.53
N TYR A 128 -1.27 10.70 6.48
CA TYR A 128 -2.66 11.09 6.23
C TYR A 128 -2.70 12.35 5.37
N LEU A 129 -3.78 12.51 4.61
CA LEU A 129 -4.02 13.73 3.85
C LEU A 129 -4.26 14.90 4.79
N LYS A 130 -3.86 16.08 4.35
CA LYS A 130 -4.21 17.34 5.02
C LYS A 130 -5.60 17.75 4.61
N GLU A 131 -6.22 18.63 5.41
CA GLU A 131 -7.52 19.19 5.07
C GLU A 131 -7.50 19.83 3.68
N GLY A 132 -8.45 19.44 2.83
CA GLY A 132 -8.54 19.94 1.46
C GLY A 132 -7.60 19.32 0.46
N GLU A 133 -6.74 18.41 0.88
CA GLU A 133 -5.82 17.73 -0.02
C GLU A 133 -6.56 16.64 -0.82
N ARG A 134 -6.67 16.86 -2.13
CA ARG A 134 -7.27 15.90 -3.07
C ARG A 134 -6.56 16.00 -4.40
N TYR A 135 -6.52 14.91 -5.15
CA TYR A 135 -5.81 14.80 -6.44
C TYR A 135 -6.71 14.32 -7.57
N ASP A 136 -7.89 13.83 -7.26
CA ASP A 136 -8.87 13.34 -8.24
C ASP A 136 -9.88 14.41 -8.67
#